data_43428ab5e561b64efabc0b6f2247a8e4
#
_entry.id   43428ab5e561b64efabc0b6f2247a8e4
#
_cell.length_a   1.000
_cell.length_b   1.000
_cell.length_c   1.000
_cell.angle_alpha   90.00
_cell.angle_beta   90.00
_cell.angle_gamma   90.00
#
_symmetry.space_group_name_H-M   'P 1'
#
loop_
_entity.id
_entity.type
_entity.pdbx_description
1 polymer ?
#
loop_
_entity_poly.entity_id
_entity_poly.type
_entity_poly.pdbx_seq_one_letter_code
_entity_poly.pdbx_strand_id
1 'polypeptide(L)'
;MQNRIRSGFFKNNWLMLLIILQPVLDIIAFWTKSPSGTLAGVVRLAIMVILPISLLILLPEKREKRGLFLCLCAIGLVCLLHLANIMRIGAESLSYEVSYTAKTAHMPILAVCFLYSIRNTQTRNQAYWGLSFAAAVTALALFLSIITGTANVTYGEGLGVSGWVIDDLRTANSTILVILSAFAVFCAVKSDKKAVNVLLPVLTALCLILNGTMTCYLAIFLIFLGFSAFLPLEKKLRGCRINRTAILVLLVVSILSAAAYPLTPKYQIRKQQTSFMDKTQTEFEQGLGAEKLDPGSVTREQILNDPEIHSLYEDYYWKCLWILSPGMFELYDIDEIMAKYDFTTDATILLNTRNLKKAFVSLMWDHSDTLTKLFGIDCSFAWYQGKVDLENDWSAIFYYYGYVGFAAYVGFILYFVFLILRRLKRNFRTAFTADNFVILLCFVMLIGIAQYSGAVLRRPNVSFYLALILGMIFFQTEVSPIDRVNSWRGEWI
;
A
#
# COMPACT_ATOMS: atom_id res chain seq x y z
N MET A 1 -25.22 20.28 31.55
CA MET A 1 -23.74 20.41 31.51
C MET A 1 -23.06 19.22 30.83
N GLN A 2 -23.38 17.98 31.16
CA GLN A 2 -22.81 16.75 30.56
C GLN A 2 -22.96 16.65 29.01
N ASN A 3 -24.09 17.08 28.42
CA ASN A 3 -24.31 17.04 26.97
C ASN A 3 -23.48 18.08 26.21
N ARG A 4 -23.13 19.23 26.82
CA ARG A 4 -22.24 20.24 26.23
C ARG A 4 -20.79 19.77 26.23
N ILE A 5 -20.36 19.05 27.27
CA ILE A 5 -18.99 18.48 27.37
C ILE A 5 -18.80 17.37 26.32
N ARG A 6 -19.81 16.47 26.16
CA ARG A 6 -19.75 15.42 25.14
C ARG A 6 -19.71 15.97 23.71
N SER A 7 -20.54 16.98 23.38
CA SER A 7 -20.52 17.57 22.05
C SER A 7 -19.21 18.30 21.73
N GLY A 8 -18.56 18.90 22.74
CA GLY A 8 -17.26 19.56 22.61
C GLY A 8 -16.13 18.58 22.34
N PHE A 9 -16.09 17.41 23.04
CA PHE A 9 -15.05 16.42 22.86
C PHE A 9 -15.05 15.85 21.44
N PHE A 10 -16.18 15.39 20.92
CA PHE A 10 -16.28 14.85 19.57
C PHE A 10 -15.94 15.89 18.50
N LYS A 11 -16.44 17.12 18.66
CA LYS A 11 -16.15 18.22 17.72
C LYS A 11 -14.65 18.56 17.68
N ASN A 12 -13.97 18.46 18.83
CA ASN A 12 -12.55 18.82 18.94
C ASN A 12 -11.60 17.67 18.62
N ASN A 13 -12.06 16.41 18.52
CA ASN A 13 -11.20 15.23 18.32
C ASN A 13 -11.65 14.33 17.16
N TRP A 14 -12.52 14.81 16.28
CA TRP A 14 -13.13 14.01 15.23
C TRP A 14 -12.12 13.32 14.30
N LEU A 15 -11.02 14.00 13.93
CA LEU A 15 -10.00 13.45 13.04
C LEU A 15 -9.21 12.31 13.74
N MET A 16 -8.85 12.48 15.00
CA MET A 16 -8.24 11.43 15.81
C MET A 16 -9.14 10.19 15.88
N LEU A 17 -10.43 10.38 16.17
CA LEU A 17 -11.39 9.28 16.26
C LEU A 17 -11.59 8.60 14.91
N LEU A 18 -11.63 9.36 13.81
CA LEU A 18 -11.73 8.80 12.45
C LEU A 18 -10.53 7.90 12.09
N ILE A 19 -9.33 8.29 12.54
CA ILE A 19 -8.11 7.50 12.32
C ILE A 19 -8.12 6.21 13.17
N ILE A 20 -8.49 6.32 14.44
CA ILE A 20 -8.60 5.15 15.35
C ILE A 20 -9.67 4.17 14.87
N LEU A 21 -10.73 4.68 14.26
CA LEU A 21 -11.81 3.85 13.71
C LEU A 21 -11.28 2.89 12.62
N GLN A 22 -10.22 3.22 11.89
CA GLN A 22 -9.74 2.37 10.78
C GLN A 22 -9.32 0.96 11.24
N PRO A 23 -8.40 0.77 12.20
CA PRO A 23 -8.06 -0.57 12.68
C PRO A 23 -9.23 -1.24 13.43
N VAL A 24 -10.09 -0.49 14.09
CA VAL A 24 -11.29 -1.02 14.75
C VAL A 24 -12.25 -1.65 13.74
N LEU A 25 -12.43 -1.03 12.55
CA LEU A 25 -13.25 -1.59 11.48
C LEU A 25 -12.68 -2.93 10.96
N ASP A 26 -11.37 -3.07 10.86
CA ASP A 26 -10.74 -4.33 10.42
C ASP A 26 -10.92 -5.44 11.48
N ILE A 27 -10.81 -5.10 12.77
CA ILE A 27 -11.10 -6.02 13.89
C ILE A 27 -12.58 -6.46 13.89
N ILE A 28 -13.51 -5.52 13.71
CA ILE A 28 -14.94 -5.84 13.61
C ILE A 28 -15.22 -6.75 12.43
N ALA A 29 -14.62 -6.46 11.27
CA ALA A 29 -14.78 -7.28 10.07
C ALA A 29 -14.31 -8.72 10.30
N PHE A 30 -13.20 -8.90 11.00
CA PHE A 30 -12.69 -10.23 11.38
C PHE A 30 -13.68 -11.00 12.27
N TRP A 31 -14.15 -10.39 13.34
CA TRP A 31 -15.05 -11.05 14.29
C TRP A 31 -16.47 -11.31 13.77
N THR A 32 -16.95 -10.46 12.87
CA THR A 32 -18.25 -10.67 12.22
C THR A 32 -18.18 -11.67 11.07
N LYS A 33 -17.00 -12.23 10.77
CA LYS A 33 -16.77 -13.12 9.61
C LYS A 33 -17.38 -12.55 8.33
N SER A 34 -17.39 -11.23 8.22
CA SER A 34 -17.98 -10.52 7.09
C SER A 34 -17.28 -10.95 5.80
N PRO A 35 -17.98 -11.49 4.81
CA PRO A 35 -17.38 -11.88 3.54
C PRO A 35 -16.57 -10.72 2.97
N SER A 36 -15.28 -10.94 2.67
CA SER A 36 -14.36 -9.95 2.08
C SER A 36 -14.32 -8.59 2.79
N GLY A 37 -14.64 -8.52 4.09
CA GLY A 37 -14.66 -7.26 4.84
C GLY A 37 -15.72 -6.25 4.39
N THR A 38 -16.84 -6.73 3.83
CA THR A 38 -17.89 -5.90 3.23
C THR A 38 -18.37 -4.80 4.17
N LEU A 39 -18.61 -5.10 5.45
CA LEU A 39 -19.05 -4.09 6.42
C LEU A 39 -18.03 -2.95 6.57
N ALA A 40 -16.75 -3.29 6.77
CA ALA A 40 -15.70 -2.28 6.89
C ALA A 40 -15.51 -1.49 5.58
N GLY A 41 -15.64 -2.16 4.44
CA GLY A 41 -15.62 -1.55 3.11
C GLY A 41 -16.75 -0.53 2.93
N VAL A 42 -17.99 -0.91 3.25
CA VAL A 42 -19.17 -0.02 3.17
C VAL A 42 -19.00 1.20 4.07
N VAL A 43 -18.54 1.02 5.31
CA VAL A 43 -18.32 2.16 6.23
C VAL A 43 -17.23 3.09 5.67
N ARG A 44 -16.14 2.59 5.11
CA ARG A 44 -15.10 3.43 4.48
C ARG A 44 -15.61 4.18 3.25
N LEU A 45 -16.41 3.53 2.41
CA LEU A 45 -17.05 4.20 1.28
C LEU A 45 -18.08 5.24 1.73
N ALA A 46 -18.82 4.98 2.81
CA ALA A 46 -19.71 5.98 3.41
C ALA A 46 -18.91 7.21 3.92
N ILE A 47 -17.76 7.01 4.57
CA ILE A 47 -16.87 8.10 4.98
C ILE A 47 -16.41 8.91 3.76
N MET A 48 -16.07 8.25 2.64
CA MET A 48 -15.67 8.90 1.40
C MET A 48 -16.78 9.82 0.84
N VAL A 49 -18.04 9.51 1.07
CA VAL A 49 -19.20 10.34 0.63
C VAL A 49 -19.52 11.41 1.68
N ILE A 50 -19.60 11.04 2.94
CA ILE A 50 -20.03 11.93 4.03
C ILE A 50 -19.04 13.06 4.27
N LEU A 51 -17.74 12.76 4.23
CA LEU A 51 -16.69 13.74 4.55
C LEU A 51 -16.66 14.92 3.58
N PRO A 52 -16.63 14.75 2.24
CA PRO A 52 -16.67 15.88 1.32
C PRO A 52 -17.99 16.67 1.41
N ILE A 53 -19.15 16.02 1.59
CA ILE A 53 -20.43 16.70 1.77
C ILE A 53 -20.37 17.57 3.03
N SER A 54 -19.90 17.01 4.14
CA SER A 54 -19.74 17.74 5.39
C SER A 54 -18.83 18.97 5.23
N LEU A 55 -17.72 18.81 4.51
CA LEU A 55 -16.79 19.92 4.24
C LEU A 55 -17.42 20.99 3.34
N LEU A 56 -18.16 20.62 2.29
CA LEU A 56 -18.86 21.58 1.44
C LEU A 56 -19.89 22.42 2.23
N ILE A 57 -20.48 21.83 3.28
CA ILE A 57 -21.40 22.56 4.17
C ILE A 57 -20.62 23.44 5.15
N LEU A 58 -19.60 22.90 5.81
CA LEU A 58 -18.94 23.50 6.98
C LEU A 58 -17.82 24.49 6.64
N LEU A 59 -17.21 24.43 5.44
CA LEU A 59 -16.16 25.37 5.06
C LEU A 59 -16.70 26.81 5.05
N PRO A 60 -16.00 27.78 5.66
CA PRO A 60 -16.51 29.14 5.78
C PRO A 60 -16.42 29.93 4.46
N GLU A 61 -15.36 29.70 3.67
CA GLU A 61 -15.07 30.49 2.48
C GLU A 61 -15.67 29.89 1.22
N LYS A 62 -16.40 30.71 0.44
CA LYS A 62 -16.96 30.31 -0.87
C LYS A 62 -15.87 29.82 -1.85
N ARG A 63 -14.69 30.45 -1.81
CA ARG A 63 -13.55 30.08 -2.66
C ARG A 63 -13.07 28.66 -2.37
N GLU A 64 -13.02 28.28 -1.12
CA GLU A 64 -12.60 26.95 -0.67
C GLU A 64 -13.63 25.88 -1.05
N LYS A 65 -14.92 26.16 -0.81
CA LYS A 65 -16.02 25.28 -1.27
C LYS A 65 -15.94 25.03 -2.78
N ARG A 66 -15.72 26.09 -3.55
CA ARG A 66 -15.56 25.99 -5.01
C ARG A 66 -14.33 25.16 -5.38
N GLY A 67 -13.19 25.37 -4.70
CA GLY A 67 -11.97 24.59 -4.92
C GLY A 67 -12.16 23.09 -4.63
N LEU A 68 -12.74 22.77 -3.47
CA LEU A 68 -13.10 21.40 -3.12
C LEU A 68 -14.04 20.79 -4.15
N PHE A 69 -15.10 21.47 -4.51
CA PHE A 69 -16.08 21.00 -5.48
C PHE A 69 -15.46 20.73 -6.86
N LEU A 70 -14.61 21.63 -7.38
CA LEU A 70 -13.94 21.46 -8.65
C LEU A 70 -12.99 20.26 -8.66
N CYS A 71 -12.25 20.03 -7.56
CA CYS A 71 -11.41 18.84 -7.42
C CYS A 71 -12.25 17.55 -7.44
N LEU A 72 -13.37 17.53 -6.71
CA LEU A 72 -14.27 16.37 -6.71
C LEU A 72 -14.90 16.13 -8.09
N CYS A 73 -15.28 17.20 -8.80
CA CYS A 73 -15.79 17.10 -10.18
C CYS A 73 -14.72 16.56 -11.14
N ALA A 74 -13.47 16.98 -11.01
CA ALA A 74 -12.37 16.46 -11.85
C ALA A 74 -12.14 14.96 -11.62
N ILE A 75 -12.12 14.52 -10.36
CA ILE A 75 -12.02 13.09 -10.02
C ILE A 75 -13.23 12.32 -10.57
N GLY A 76 -14.43 12.85 -10.34
CA GLY A 76 -15.68 12.26 -10.84
C GLY A 76 -15.72 12.15 -12.36
N LEU A 77 -15.21 13.14 -13.09
CA LEU A 77 -15.12 13.12 -14.55
C LEU A 77 -14.25 11.97 -15.06
N VAL A 78 -13.06 11.77 -14.47
CA VAL A 78 -12.17 10.65 -14.84
C VAL A 78 -12.87 9.31 -14.59
N CYS A 79 -13.55 9.15 -13.44
CA CYS A 79 -14.31 7.94 -13.14
C CYS A 79 -15.47 7.72 -14.14
N LEU A 80 -16.20 8.78 -14.49
CA LEU A 80 -17.30 8.70 -15.44
C LEU A 80 -16.84 8.35 -16.85
N LEU A 81 -15.72 8.91 -17.31
CA LEU A 81 -15.13 8.59 -18.62
C LEU A 81 -14.71 7.12 -18.69
N HIS A 82 -14.08 6.61 -17.62
CA HIS A 82 -13.76 5.19 -17.51
C HIS A 82 -15.03 4.32 -17.57
N LEU A 83 -16.03 4.57 -16.70
CA LEU A 83 -17.26 3.78 -16.66
C LEU A 83 -18.04 3.85 -17.98
N ALA A 84 -18.06 5.01 -18.66
CA ALA A 84 -18.69 5.15 -19.96
C ALA A 84 -17.99 4.27 -21.02
N ASN A 85 -16.65 4.20 -20.99
CA ASN A 85 -15.91 3.30 -21.86
C ASN A 85 -16.19 1.83 -21.54
N ILE A 86 -16.24 1.45 -20.26
CA ILE A 86 -16.59 0.09 -19.83
C ILE A 86 -17.99 -0.31 -20.28
N MET A 87 -18.97 0.58 -20.19
CA MET A 87 -20.33 0.33 -20.73
C MET A 87 -20.31 0.20 -22.27
N ARG A 88 -19.46 0.95 -22.97
CA ARG A 88 -19.30 0.85 -24.43
C ARG A 88 -18.78 -0.50 -24.89
N ILE A 89 -17.80 -1.06 -24.18
CA ILE A 89 -17.19 -2.36 -24.52
C ILE A 89 -18.01 -3.56 -24.05
N GLY A 90 -19.00 -3.35 -23.19
CA GLY A 90 -19.84 -4.41 -22.63
C GLY A 90 -19.16 -5.12 -21.46
N ALA A 91 -19.22 -4.52 -20.27
CA ALA A 91 -18.59 -5.06 -19.06
C ALA A 91 -19.13 -6.44 -18.69
N GLU A 92 -18.25 -7.35 -18.25
CA GLU A 92 -18.62 -8.64 -17.66
C GLU A 92 -19.49 -8.43 -16.40
N SER A 93 -19.15 -7.43 -15.57
CA SER A 93 -19.93 -7.02 -14.40
C SER A 93 -19.81 -5.53 -14.12
N LEU A 94 -20.81 -4.75 -14.51
CA LEU A 94 -20.86 -3.29 -14.24
C LEU A 94 -20.85 -2.98 -12.73
N SER A 95 -21.49 -3.81 -11.90
CA SER A 95 -21.49 -3.62 -10.44
C SER A 95 -20.10 -3.79 -9.84
N TYR A 96 -19.31 -4.71 -10.34
CA TYR A 96 -17.93 -4.90 -9.95
C TYR A 96 -17.07 -3.69 -10.35
N GLU A 97 -17.23 -3.21 -11.60
CA GLU A 97 -16.53 -2.03 -12.12
C GLU A 97 -16.81 -0.77 -11.30
N VAL A 98 -18.08 -0.50 -10.99
CA VAL A 98 -18.46 0.64 -10.14
C VAL A 98 -17.83 0.52 -8.75
N SER A 99 -17.87 -0.66 -8.13
CA SER A 99 -17.26 -0.91 -6.83
C SER A 99 -15.73 -0.71 -6.88
N TYR A 100 -15.08 -1.21 -7.93
CA TYR A 100 -13.64 -1.09 -8.11
C TYR A 100 -13.20 0.35 -8.34
N THR A 101 -13.95 1.08 -9.18
CA THR A 101 -13.74 2.51 -9.44
C THR A 101 -13.92 3.33 -8.17
N ALA A 102 -14.95 3.07 -7.36
CA ALA A 102 -15.15 3.74 -6.08
C ALA A 102 -14.00 3.49 -5.10
N LYS A 103 -13.49 2.25 -5.02
CA LYS A 103 -12.31 1.92 -4.20
C LYS A 103 -11.05 2.66 -4.66
N THR A 104 -10.85 2.80 -5.97
CA THR A 104 -9.68 3.52 -6.53
C THR A 104 -9.81 5.03 -6.34
N ALA A 105 -11.01 5.59 -6.45
CA ALA A 105 -11.29 7.02 -6.21
C ALA A 105 -11.20 7.40 -4.71
N HIS A 106 -11.21 6.44 -3.80
CA HIS A 106 -11.21 6.66 -2.35
C HIS A 106 -10.00 7.50 -1.90
N MET A 107 -8.78 7.16 -2.37
CA MET A 107 -7.57 7.89 -1.99
C MET A 107 -7.60 9.36 -2.43
N PRO A 108 -7.77 9.70 -3.73
CA PRO A 108 -7.75 11.09 -4.16
C PRO A 108 -8.89 11.92 -3.56
N ILE A 109 -10.10 11.36 -3.39
CA ILE A 109 -11.22 12.06 -2.75
C ILE A 109 -10.87 12.40 -1.29
N LEU A 110 -10.43 11.42 -0.51
CA LEU A 110 -10.07 11.66 0.88
C LEU A 110 -8.84 12.56 1.03
N ALA A 111 -7.85 12.46 0.13
CA ALA A 111 -6.70 13.35 0.16
C ALA A 111 -7.15 14.80 -0.01
N VAL A 112 -7.98 15.09 -1.01
CA VAL A 112 -8.56 16.44 -1.18
C VAL A 112 -9.33 16.88 0.08
N CYS A 113 -10.12 15.99 0.69
CA CYS A 113 -10.79 16.31 1.95
C CYS A 113 -9.81 16.65 3.08
N PHE A 114 -8.72 15.90 3.23
CA PHE A 114 -7.73 16.16 4.27
C PHE A 114 -6.92 17.44 4.02
N LEU A 115 -6.71 17.88 2.76
CA LEU A 115 -6.14 19.19 2.47
C LEU A 115 -6.96 20.33 3.10
N TYR A 116 -8.29 20.18 3.08
CA TYR A 116 -9.21 21.15 3.65
C TYR A 116 -9.52 20.93 5.14
N SER A 117 -9.20 19.79 5.69
CA SER A 117 -9.43 19.46 7.11
C SER A 117 -8.23 19.75 8.00
N ILE A 118 -7.00 19.50 7.53
CA ILE A 118 -5.77 19.68 8.32
C ILE A 118 -5.22 21.09 8.06
N ARG A 119 -5.82 22.10 8.72
CA ARG A 119 -5.50 23.50 8.48
C ARG A 119 -4.78 24.21 9.62
N ASN A 120 -4.84 23.65 10.78
CA ASN A 120 -4.26 24.24 11.97
C ASN A 120 -3.47 23.20 12.77
N THR A 121 -2.73 23.67 13.75
CA THR A 121 -1.90 22.84 14.63
C THR A 121 -2.73 21.83 15.41
N GLN A 122 -3.96 22.17 15.80
CA GLN A 122 -4.83 21.28 16.54
C GLN A 122 -5.22 20.04 15.69
N THR A 123 -5.72 20.24 14.46
CA THR A 123 -6.09 19.14 13.57
C THR A 123 -4.88 18.31 13.15
N ARG A 124 -3.72 18.93 12.96
CA ARG A 124 -2.46 18.22 12.74
C ARG A 124 -2.12 17.32 13.93
N ASN A 125 -2.19 17.84 15.15
CA ASN A 125 -1.89 17.08 16.37
C ASN A 125 -2.87 15.93 16.55
N GLN A 126 -4.15 16.12 16.20
CA GLN A 126 -5.13 15.02 16.16
C GLN A 126 -4.70 13.90 15.21
N ALA A 127 -4.13 14.24 14.02
CA ALA A 127 -3.62 13.24 13.10
C ALA A 127 -2.46 12.43 13.71
N TYR A 128 -1.48 13.09 14.36
CA TYR A 128 -0.39 12.39 15.05
C TYR A 128 -0.89 11.50 16.19
N TRP A 129 -1.76 12.02 17.05
CA TRP A 129 -2.36 11.23 18.12
C TRP A 129 -3.20 10.07 17.60
N GLY A 130 -4.00 10.32 16.56
CA GLY A 130 -4.81 9.29 15.91
C GLY A 130 -3.97 8.15 15.37
N LEU A 131 -2.85 8.45 14.68
CA LEU A 131 -1.93 7.44 14.17
C LEU A 131 -1.21 6.68 15.29
N SER A 132 -0.83 7.36 16.37
CA SER A 132 -0.21 6.72 17.53
C SER A 132 -1.17 5.78 18.27
N PHE A 133 -2.42 6.20 18.48
CA PHE A 133 -3.45 5.34 19.06
C PHE A 133 -3.85 4.19 18.14
N ALA A 134 -3.94 4.43 16.83
CA ALA A 134 -4.18 3.36 15.85
C ALA A 134 -3.06 2.31 15.90
N ALA A 135 -1.78 2.74 16.05
CA ALA A 135 -0.66 1.83 16.25
C ALA A 135 -0.82 0.97 17.51
N ALA A 136 -1.22 1.60 18.62
CA ALA A 136 -1.45 0.88 19.89
C ALA A 136 -2.61 -0.11 19.77
N VAL A 137 -3.72 0.25 19.13
CA VAL A 137 -4.88 -0.64 18.89
C VAL A 137 -4.47 -1.83 18.04
N THR A 138 -3.72 -1.60 16.95
CA THR A 138 -3.26 -2.66 16.05
C THR A 138 -2.29 -3.61 16.75
N ALA A 139 -1.32 -3.09 17.50
CA ALA A 139 -0.38 -3.91 18.26
C ALA A 139 -1.09 -4.73 19.35
N LEU A 140 -2.01 -4.11 20.09
CA LEU A 140 -2.81 -4.80 21.11
C LEU A 140 -3.66 -5.92 20.50
N ALA A 141 -4.33 -5.66 19.37
CA ALA A 141 -5.10 -6.67 18.65
C ALA A 141 -4.22 -7.84 18.19
N LEU A 142 -3.01 -7.56 17.67
CA LEU A 142 -2.06 -8.60 17.28
C LEU A 142 -1.65 -9.49 18.49
N PHE A 143 -1.23 -8.89 19.60
CA PHE A 143 -0.81 -9.65 20.77
C PHE A 143 -1.97 -10.42 21.44
N LEU A 144 -3.14 -9.79 21.56
CA LEU A 144 -4.32 -10.47 22.10
C LEU A 144 -4.74 -11.65 21.22
N SER A 145 -4.68 -11.51 19.90
CA SER A 145 -5.01 -12.59 18.98
C SER A 145 -4.08 -13.80 19.13
N ILE A 146 -2.80 -13.56 19.39
CA ILE A 146 -1.82 -14.63 19.67
C ILE A 146 -2.11 -15.30 21.01
N ILE A 147 -2.31 -14.51 22.08
CA ILE A 147 -2.57 -15.02 23.43
C ILE A 147 -3.86 -15.85 23.48
N THR A 148 -4.88 -15.44 22.76
CA THR A 148 -6.18 -16.14 22.70
C THR A 148 -6.21 -17.29 21.68
N GLY A 149 -5.15 -17.51 20.91
CA GLY A 149 -5.11 -18.52 19.85
C GLY A 149 -6.09 -18.26 18.69
N THR A 150 -6.55 -17.02 18.52
CA THR A 150 -7.53 -16.62 17.50
C THR A 150 -6.90 -15.85 16.33
N ALA A 151 -5.57 -15.77 16.29
CA ALA A 151 -4.85 -15.04 15.25
C ALA A 151 -4.96 -15.73 13.87
N ASN A 152 -5.23 -14.95 12.84
CA ASN A 152 -5.01 -15.41 11.49
C ASN A 152 -3.51 -15.48 11.18
N VAL A 153 -3.13 -16.46 10.35
CA VAL A 153 -1.76 -16.59 9.83
C VAL A 153 -1.57 -15.72 8.59
N THR A 154 -0.37 -15.22 8.39
CA THR A 154 -0.06 -14.41 7.20
C THR A 154 0.08 -15.28 5.94
N TYR A 155 0.69 -16.46 6.10
CA TYR A 155 0.90 -17.44 5.03
C TYR A 155 0.36 -18.81 5.47
N GLY A 156 0.11 -19.69 4.50
CA GLY A 156 -0.23 -21.08 4.79
C GLY A 156 0.79 -21.75 5.72
N GLU A 157 0.48 -22.91 6.26
CA GLU A 157 1.33 -23.72 7.14
C GLU A 157 1.73 -23.04 8.48
N GLY A 158 0.95 -22.02 8.92
CA GLY A 158 1.18 -21.37 10.21
C GLY A 158 2.34 -20.37 10.24
N LEU A 159 2.84 -19.95 9.08
CA LEU A 159 3.96 -19.04 8.99
C LEU A 159 3.51 -17.57 9.01
N GLY A 160 4.02 -16.82 10.00
CA GLY A 160 3.67 -15.42 10.25
C GLY A 160 2.28 -15.25 10.86
N VAL A 161 2.03 -14.10 11.48
CA VAL A 161 0.79 -13.77 12.18
C VAL A 161 0.27 -12.43 11.70
N SER A 162 -0.94 -12.41 11.14
CA SER A 162 -1.64 -11.18 10.73
C SER A 162 -2.57 -10.61 11.81
N GLY A 163 -2.83 -11.37 12.88
CA GLY A 163 -3.73 -10.96 13.96
C GLY A 163 -5.22 -11.09 13.59
N TRP A 164 -6.05 -10.20 14.14
CA TRP A 164 -7.47 -10.13 13.81
C TRP A 164 -7.72 -9.39 12.50
N VAL A 165 -7.26 -9.98 11.39
CA VAL A 165 -7.40 -9.47 10.03
C VAL A 165 -7.92 -10.58 9.14
N ILE A 166 -8.88 -10.28 8.27
CA ILE A 166 -9.42 -11.23 7.31
C ILE A 166 -8.39 -11.56 6.21
N ASP A 167 -8.48 -12.75 5.65
CA ASP A 167 -7.50 -13.31 4.70
C ASP A 167 -7.21 -12.41 3.51
N ASP A 168 -8.25 -11.85 2.89
CA ASP A 168 -8.13 -10.97 1.72
C ASP A 168 -7.39 -9.65 2.00
N LEU A 169 -7.23 -9.27 3.27
CA LEU A 169 -6.59 -8.02 3.67
C LEU A 169 -5.18 -8.18 4.26
N ARG A 170 -4.59 -9.36 4.21
CA ARG A 170 -3.26 -9.63 4.81
C ARG A 170 -2.16 -8.72 4.28
N THR A 171 -2.10 -8.53 2.96
CA THR A 171 -1.12 -7.63 2.32
C THR A 171 -1.38 -6.17 2.68
N ALA A 172 -2.64 -5.76 2.71
CA ALA A 172 -3.05 -4.43 3.14
C ALA A 172 -2.66 -4.17 4.60
N ASN A 173 -2.88 -5.17 5.49
CA ASN A 173 -2.51 -5.08 6.90
C ASN A 173 -1.01 -4.88 7.10
N SER A 174 -0.16 -5.58 6.34
CA SER A 174 1.30 -5.37 6.44
C SER A 174 1.69 -3.93 6.12
N THR A 175 1.05 -3.32 5.14
CA THR A 175 1.29 -1.91 4.77
C THR A 175 0.80 -0.94 5.86
N ILE A 176 -0.38 -1.19 6.44
CA ILE A 176 -0.89 -0.40 7.58
C ILE A 176 0.08 -0.51 8.77
N LEU A 177 0.52 -1.73 9.09
CA LEU A 177 1.46 -1.98 10.18
C LEU A 177 2.77 -1.21 9.99
N VAL A 178 3.29 -1.14 8.77
CA VAL A 178 4.50 -0.36 8.42
C VAL A 178 4.30 1.13 8.71
N ILE A 179 3.19 1.73 8.27
CA ILE A 179 2.91 3.15 8.51
C ILE A 179 2.79 3.43 10.01
N LEU A 180 1.98 2.64 10.71
CA LEU A 180 1.75 2.81 12.14
C LEU A 180 3.03 2.61 12.94
N SER A 181 3.90 1.69 12.51
CA SER A 181 5.23 1.46 13.09
C SER A 181 6.15 2.69 12.97
N ALA A 182 6.12 3.39 11.84
CA ALA A 182 6.90 4.62 11.68
C ALA A 182 6.46 5.70 12.68
N PHE A 183 5.16 5.84 12.92
CA PHE A 183 4.63 6.78 13.92
C PHE A 183 4.89 6.32 15.35
N ALA A 184 4.86 5.01 15.64
CA ALA A 184 5.25 4.48 16.95
C ALA A 184 6.73 4.77 17.27
N VAL A 185 7.63 4.55 16.32
CA VAL A 185 9.06 4.91 16.46
C VAL A 185 9.24 6.40 16.59
N PHE A 186 8.50 7.20 15.83
CA PHE A 186 8.51 8.67 15.99
C PHE A 186 8.12 9.09 17.42
N CYS A 187 7.07 8.49 18.01
CA CYS A 187 6.70 8.74 19.40
C CYS A 187 7.80 8.34 20.38
N ALA A 188 8.46 7.20 20.17
CA ALA A 188 9.58 6.76 20.99
C ALA A 188 10.72 7.78 20.96
N VAL A 189 11.10 8.26 19.78
CA VAL A 189 12.18 9.22 19.60
C VAL A 189 11.89 10.58 20.26
N LYS A 190 10.62 10.99 20.26
CA LYS A 190 10.18 12.27 20.86
C LYS A 190 9.94 12.19 22.37
N SER A 191 9.82 11.00 22.94
CA SER A 191 9.56 10.81 24.36
C SER A 191 10.79 11.07 25.22
N ASP A 192 10.60 11.72 26.37
CA ASP A 192 11.62 11.88 27.41
C ASP A 192 11.72 10.67 28.34
N LYS A 193 10.77 9.73 28.28
CA LYS A 193 10.70 8.53 29.14
C LYS A 193 11.58 7.41 28.57
N LYS A 194 12.65 7.03 29.28
CA LYS A 194 13.58 5.97 28.85
C LYS A 194 12.87 4.65 28.56
N ALA A 195 11.86 4.27 29.36
CA ALA A 195 11.08 3.05 29.11
C ALA A 195 10.38 3.08 27.75
N VAL A 196 9.79 4.21 27.35
CA VAL A 196 9.13 4.38 26.05
C VAL A 196 10.16 4.25 24.90
N ASN A 197 11.35 4.85 25.09
CA ASN A 197 12.43 4.84 24.11
C ASN A 197 12.98 3.42 23.83
N VAL A 198 12.84 2.50 24.79
CA VAL A 198 13.28 1.11 24.65
C VAL A 198 12.12 0.20 24.24
N LEU A 199 11.03 0.22 25.01
CA LEU A 199 9.94 -0.75 24.81
C LEU A 199 9.23 -0.56 23.47
N LEU A 200 8.96 0.68 23.08
CA LEU A 200 8.16 0.93 21.88
C LEU A 200 8.86 0.51 20.58
N PRO A 201 10.16 0.78 20.35
CA PRO A 201 10.87 0.22 19.20
C PRO A 201 10.96 -1.31 19.21
N VAL A 202 11.20 -1.92 20.38
CA VAL A 202 11.27 -3.40 20.48
C VAL A 202 9.91 -4.03 20.15
N LEU A 203 8.82 -3.54 20.73
CA LEU A 203 7.46 -4.02 20.42
C LEU A 203 7.10 -3.80 18.95
N THR A 204 7.50 -2.66 18.39
CA THR A 204 7.28 -2.35 16.97
C THR A 204 8.02 -3.35 16.06
N ALA A 205 9.30 -3.61 16.33
CA ALA A 205 10.07 -4.59 15.58
C ALA A 205 9.47 -6.01 15.71
N LEU A 206 9.04 -6.38 16.90
CA LEU A 206 8.39 -7.67 17.14
C LEU A 206 7.09 -7.81 16.32
N CYS A 207 6.23 -6.80 16.30
CA CYS A 207 5.02 -6.79 15.47
C CYS A 207 5.34 -6.97 13.98
N LEU A 208 6.37 -6.27 13.47
CA LEU A 208 6.80 -6.36 12.08
C LEU A 208 7.39 -7.73 11.73
N ILE A 209 8.20 -8.32 12.61
CA ILE A 209 8.78 -9.67 12.43
C ILE A 209 7.69 -10.74 12.47
N LEU A 210 6.77 -10.67 13.43
CA LEU A 210 5.68 -11.63 13.59
C LEU A 210 4.76 -11.65 12.37
N ASN A 211 4.52 -10.50 11.74
CA ASN A 211 3.73 -10.45 10.51
C ASN A 211 4.35 -11.28 9.37
N GLY A 212 5.67 -11.39 9.29
CA GLY A 212 6.39 -12.29 8.39
C GLY A 212 6.44 -11.86 6.93
N THR A 213 5.89 -10.70 6.55
CA THR A 213 5.98 -10.21 5.16
C THR A 213 7.33 -9.54 4.89
N MET A 214 7.78 -9.59 3.62
CA MET A 214 9.01 -8.88 3.21
C MET A 214 8.89 -7.37 3.43
N THR A 215 7.72 -6.80 3.19
CA THR A 215 7.42 -5.38 3.41
C THR A 215 7.65 -4.99 4.87
N CYS A 216 7.11 -5.77 5.83
CA CYS A 216 7.32 -5.53 7.26
C CYS A 216 8.78 -5.70 7.66
N TYR A 217 9.46 -6.70 7.14
CA TYR A 217 10.86 -6.94 7.47
C TYR A 217 11.77 -5.80 6.98
N LEU A 218 11.62 -5.37 5.72
CA LEU A 218 12.37 -4.23 5.19
C LEU A 218 12.03 -2.91 5.89
N ALA A 219 10.80 -2.75 6.35
CA ALA A 219 10.38 -1.56 7.08
C ALA A 219 11.15 -1.36 8.39
N ILE A 220 11.59 -2.42 9.07
CA ILE A 220 12.45 -2.31 10.26
C ILE A 220 13.69 -1.49 9.92
N PHE A 221 14.39 -1.84 8.83
CA PHE A 221 15.61 -1.14 8.44
C PHE A 221 15.34 0.28 7.96
N LEU A 222 14.33 0.47 7.10
CA LEU A 222 13.98 1.80 6.58
C LEU A 222 13.58 2.76 7.69
N ILE A 223 12.78 2.32 8.65
CA ILE A 223 12.31 3.15 9.76
C ILE A 223 13.44 3.37 10.77
N PHE A 224 14.06 2.31 11.26
CA PHE A 224 14.99 2.38 12.39
C PHE A 224 16.33 3.00 11.98
N LEU A 225 16.93 2.55 10.87
CA LEU A 225 18.15 3.16 10.35
C LEU A 225 17.87 4.57 9.82
N GLY A 226 16.69 4.79 9.20
CA GLY A 226 16.26 6.12 8.76
C GLY A 226 16.24 7.13 9.90
N PHE A 227 15.58 6.81 11.03
CA PHE A 227 15.58 7.70 12.21
C PHE A 227 16.98 7.80 12.84
N SER A 228 17.74 6.71 12.91
CA SER A 228 19.10 6.72 13.47
C SER A 228 20.05 7.61 12.69
N ALA A 229 19.93 7.68 11.37
CA ALA A 229 20.70 8.58 10.53
C ALA A 229 20.16 10.01 10.53
N PHE A 230 18.83 10.15 10.55
CA PHE A 230 18.20 11.47 10.46
C PHE A 230 18.40 12.33 11.71
N LEU A 231 18.26 11.78 12.92
CA LEU A 231 18.32 12.53 14.16
C LEU A 231 19.66 13.24 14.41
N PRO A 232 20.84 12.59 14.21
CA PRO A 232 22.13 13.29 14.29
C PRO A 232 22.24 14.44 13.27
N LEU A 233 21.69 14.24 12.06
CA LEU A 233 21.69 15.28 11.04
C LEU A 233 20.76 16.44 11.41
N GLU A 234 19.58 16.19 11.96
CA GLU A 234 18.68 17.22 12.49
C GLU A 234 19.38 18.02 13.58
N LYS A 235 20.10 17.37 14.52
CA LYS A 235 20.90 18.05 15.54
C LYS A 235 21.95 18.95 14.93
N LYS A 236 22.71 18.45 13.94
CA LYS A 236 23.77 19.24 13.27
C LYS A 236 23.20 20.49 12.58
N LEU A 237 22.05 20.38 11.95
CA LEU A 237 21.42 21.47 11.18
C LEU A 237 20.67 22.47 12.05
N ARG A 238 20.08 22.03 13.17
CA ARG A 238 19.14 22.83 13.97
C ARG A 238 19.56 23.04 15.43
N GLY A 239 20.58 22.34 15.91
CA GLY A 239 21.04 22.45 17.30
C GLY A 239 20.07 21.82 18.32
N CYS A 240 19.07 21.02 17.89
CA CYS A 240 18.09 20.42 18.78
C CYS A 240 18.71 19.31 19.66
N ARG A 241 18.08 19.06 20.81
CA ARG A 241 18.46 17.89 21.65
C ARG A 241 18.00 16.60 20.96
N ILE A 242 18.87 15.59 20.99
CA ILE A 242 18.54 14.25 20.48
C ILE A 242 18.52 13.25 21.62
N ASN A 243 17.67 12.28 21.49
CA ASN A 243 17.59 11.15 22.41
C ASN A 243 18.60 10.06 21.99
N ARG A 244 19.79 10.07 22.64
CA ARG A 244 20.85 9.09 22.33
C ARG A 244 20.43 7.66 22.65
N THR A 245 19.64 7.47 23.70
CA THR A 245 19.12 6.13 24.08
C THR A 245 18.24 5.57 22.97
N ALA A 246 17.32 6.38 22.43
CA ALA A 246 16.47 5.95 21.32
C ALA A 246 17.31 5.55 20.09
N ILE A 247 18.30 6.35 19.70
CA ILE A 247 19.18 6.01 18.56
C ILE A 247 19.88 4.68 18.78
N LEU A 248 20.48 4.49 19.96
CA LEU A 248 21.19 3.25 20.28
C LEU A 248 20.25 2.04 20.21
N VAL A 249 19.04 2.14 20.78
CA VAL A 249 18.04 1.07 20.72
C VAL A 249 17.65 0.76 19.28
N LEU A 250 17.39 1.77 18.45
CA LEU A 250 17.04 1.58 17.04
C LEU A 250 18.15 0.84 16.27
N LEU A 251 19.42 1.19 16.50
CA LEU A 251 20.55 0.51 15.90
C LEU A 251 20.69 -0.93 16.38
N VAL A 252 20.61 -1.17 17.70
CA VAL A 252 20.72 -2.51 18.28
C VAL A 252 19.59 -3.40 17.77
N VAL A 253 18.35 -2.92 17.78
CA VAL A 253 17.20 -3.70 17.29
C VAL A 253 17.33 -3.98 15.79
N SER A 254 17.85 -3.06 14.99
CA SER A 254 18.13 -3.31 13.56
C SER A 254 19.16 -4.44 13.37
N ILE A 255 20.25 -4.41 14.13
CA ILE A 255 21.31 -5.46 14.06
C ILE A 255 20.74 -6.82 14.49
N LEU A 256 20.00 -6.84 15.62
CA LEU A 256 19.39 -8.08 16.10
C LEU A 256 18.33 -8.64 15.11
N SER A 257 17.56 -7.76 14.47
CA SER A 257 16.59 -8.17 13.45
C SER A 257 17.28 -8.73 12.22
N ALA A 258 18.43 -8.17 11.82
CA ALA A 258 19.25 -8.72 10.73
C ALA A 258 19.82 -10.10 11.07
N ALA A 259 20.38 -10.25 12.28
CA ALA A 259 20.93 -11.53 12.76
C ALA A 259 19.81 -12.61 12.89
N ALA A 260 18.61 -12.21 13.27
CA ALA A 260 17.47 -13.12 13.42
C ALA A 260 16.79 -13.48 12.08
N TYR A 261 17.23 -12.93 10.93
CA TYR A 261 16.58 -13.18 9.63
C TYR A 261 16.36 -14.66 9.30
N PRO A 262 17.34 -15.57 9.50
CA PRO A 262 17.14 -17.00 9.21
C PRO A 262 16.04 -17.67 10.04
N LEU A 263 15.67 -17.07 11.18
CA LEU A 263 14.61 -17.55 12.07
C LEU A 263 13.24 -16.96 11.74
N THR A 264 13.18 -15.99 10.82
CA THR A 264 11.91 -15.32 10.48
C THR A 264 11.04 -16.19 9.58
N PRO A 265 9.72 -16.09 9.71
CA PRO A 265 8.77 -16.74 8.79
C PRO A 265 9.07 -16.43 7.33
N LYS A 266 9.50 -15.20 7.04
CA LYS A 266 9.83 -14.79 5.67
C LYS A 266 10.97 -15.57 5.05
N TYR A 267 12.02 -15.86 5.81
CA TYR A 267 13.15 -16.67 5.32
C TYR A 267 12.71 -18.09 4.99
N GLN A 268 11.91 -18.71 5.87
CA GLN A 268 11.43 -20.08 5.69
C GLN A 268 10.57 -20.20 4.42
N ILE A 269 9.64 -19.26 4.21
CA ILE A 269 8.81 -19.21 3.01
C ILE A 269 9.67 -19.06 1.75
N ARG A 270 10.65 -18.15 1.77
CA ARG A 270 11.52 -17.94 0.62
C ARG A 270 12.32 -19.20 0.28
N LYS A 271 12.83 -19.89 1.29
CA LYS A 271 13.57 -21.14 1.09
C LYS A 271 12.69 -22.22 0.41
N GLN A 272 11.45 -22.39 0.87
CA GLN A 272 10.51 -23.33 0.26
C GLN A 272 10.20 -22.95 -1.20
N GLN A 273 9.91 -21.67 -1.46
CA GLN A 273 9.64 -21.18 -2.82
C GLN A 273 10.82 -21.40 -3.77
N THR A 274 12.04 -21.07 -3.33
CA THR A 274 13.25 -21.27 -4.15
C THR A 274 13.45 -22.75 -4.46
N SER A 275 13.33 -23.65 -3.48
CA SER A 275 13.47 -25.08 -3.70
C SER A 275 12.47 -25.64 -4.70
N PHE A 276 11.22 -25.15 -4.69
CA PHE A 276 10.20 -25.54 -5.67
C PHE A 276 10.55 -25.04 -7.07
N MET A 277 10.98 -23.78 -7.21
CA MET A 277 11.38 -23.19 -8.48
C MET A 277 12.58 -23.93 -9.09
N ASP A 278 13.62 -24.20 -8.27
CA ASP A 278 14.83 -24.92 -8.70
C ASP A 278 14.48 -26.34 -9.20
N LYS A 279 13.57 -27.03 -8.50
CA LYS A 279 13.11 -28.37 -8.95
C LYS A 279 12.41 -28.30 -10.30
N THR A 280 11.49 -27.35 -10.49
CA THR A 280 10.74 -27.18 -11.75
C THR A 280 11.67 -26.82 -12.90
N GLN A 281 12.66 -25.97 -12.65
CA GLN A 281 13.70 -25.61 -13.62
C GLN A 281 14.54 -26.83 -14.04
N THR A 282 15.02 -27.61 -13.06
CA THR A 282 15.82 -28.82 -13.32
C THR A 282 15.05 -29.86 -14.11
N GLU A 283 13.76 -30.07 -13.86
CA GLU A 283 12.91 -31.00 -14.61
C GLU A 283 12.78 -30.58 -16.09
N PHE A 284 12.67 -29.29 -16.37
CA PHE A 284 12.62 -28.78 -17.74
C PHE A 284 13.97 -28.94 -18.46
N GLU A 285 15.07 -28.58 -17.81
CA GLU A 285 16.43 -28.74 -18.37
C GLU A 285 16.78 -30.20 -18.66
N GLN A 286 16.29 -31.13 -17.84
CA GLN A 286 16.42 -32.56 -18.11
C GLN A 286 15.62 -32.99 -19.37
N GLY A 287 14.44 -32.41 -19.59
CA GLY A 287 13.66 -32.62 -20.81
C GLY A 287 14.41 -32.11 -22.05
N LEU A 288 14.94 -30.90 -22.02
CA LEU A 288 15.77 -30.34 -23.11
C LEU A 288 17.06 -31.16 -23.33
N GLY A 289 17.70 -31.62 -22.27
CA GLY A 289 18.91 -32.47 -22.33
C GLY A 289 18.64 -33.84 -22.97
N ALA A 290 17.43 -34.39 -22.84
CA ALA A 290 17.03 -35.61 -23.54
C ALA A 290 16.99 -35.40 -25.07
N GLU A 291 16.60 -34.18 -25.52
CA GLU A 291 16.61 -33.76 -26.91
C GLU A 291 18.00 -33.22 -27.38
N LYS A 292 19.02 -33.31 -26.53
CA LYS A 292 20.39 -32.80 -26.79
C LYS A 292 20.43 -31.29 -27.07
N LEU A 293 19.52 -30.52 -26.52
CA LEU A 293 19.44 -29.07 -26.64
C LEU A 293 20.03 -28.39 -25.40
N ASP A 294 20.79 -27.33 -25.63
CA ASP A 294 21.24 -26.45 -24.55
C ASP A 294 20.18 -25.32 -24.36
N PRO A 295 19.57 -25.20 -23.15
CA PRO A 295 18.56 -24.19 -22.88
C PRO A 295 18.96 -22.77 -23.28
N GLY A 296 20.26 -22.43 -23.16
CA GLY A 296 20.80 -21.11 -23.52
C GLY A 296 21.00 -20.88 -25.02
N SER A 297 20.89 -21.93 -25.86
CA SER A 297 21.16 -21.84 -27.30
C SER A 297 19.91 -21.88 -28.18
N VAL A 298 18.73 -22.20 -27.62
CA VAL A 298 17.48 -22.30 -28.37
C VAL A 298 16.99 -20.90 -28.76
N THR A 299 16.87 -20.66 -30.06
CA THR A 299 16.37 -19.38 -30.56
C THR A 299 14.84 -19.35 -30.63
N ARG A 300 14.24 -18.14 -30.58
CA ARG A 300 12.81 -17.94 -30.76
C ARG A 300 12.29 -18.59 -32.06
N GLU A 301 13.06 -18.49 -33.13
CA GLU A 301 12.67 -19.05 -34.43
C GLU A 301 12.63 -20.60 -34.40
N GLN A 302 13.55 -21.24 -33.66
CA GLN A 302 13.52 -22.68 -33.43
C GLN A 302 12.31 -23.10 -32.60
N ILE A 303 11.98 -22.33 -31.54
CA ILE A 303 10.80 -22.64 -30.70
C ILE A 303 9.51 -22.61 -31.54
N LEU A 304 9.37 -21.64 -32.44
CA LEU A 304 8.14 -21.46 -33.22
C LEU A 304 8.04 -22.41 -34.44
N ASN A 305 9.17 -22.85 -35.03
CA ASN A 305 9.17 -23.59 -36.29
C ASN A 305 9.50 -25.08 -36.13
N ASP A 306 10.08 -25.50 -35.01
CA ASP A 306 10.38 -26.91 -34.73
C ASP A 306 9.29 -27.49 -33.84
N PRO A 307 8.46 -28.46 -34.33
CA PRO A 307 7.34 -29.01 -33.58
C PRO A 307 7.74 -29.70 -32.26
N GLU A 308 8.92 -30.32 -32.18
CA GLU A 308 9.36 -31.02 -30.98
C GLU A 308 9.76 -30.00 -29.90
N ILE A 309 10.51 -28.96 -30.29
CA ILE A 309 10.91 -27.89 -29.39
C ILE A 309 9.67 -27.10 -28.95
N HIS A 310 8.76 -26.79 -29.87
CA HIS A 310 7.52 -26.08 -29.56
C HIS A 310 6.68 -26.82 -28.53
N SER A 311 6.43 -28.11 -28.73
CA SER A 311 5.67 -28.93 -27.80
C SER A 311 6.29 -28.99 -26.43
N LEU A 312 7.62 -29.06 -26.33
CA LEU A 312 8.32 -29.06 -25.04
C LEU A 312 8.16 -27.72 -24.27
N TYR A 313 8.22 -26.59 -25.00
CA TYR A 313 7.97 -25.27 -24.41
C TYR A 313 6.51 -25.08 -24.01
N GLU A 314 5.56 -25.51 -24.85
CA GLU A 314 4.13 -25.51 -24.56
C GLU A 314 3.82 -26.27 -23.29
N ASP A 315 4.28 -27.52 -23.16
CA ASP A 315 4.09 -28.36 -21.97
C ASP A 315 4.66 -27.70 -20.71
N TYR A 316 5.84 -27.06 -20.85
CA TYR A 316 6.46 -26.37 -19.72
C TYR A 316 5.68 -25.13 -19.28
N TYR A 317 5.22 -24.31 -20.22
CA TYR A 317 4.38 -23.15 -19.93
C TYR A 317 3.03 -23.58 -19.32
N TRP A 318 2.40 -24.61 -19.84
CA TRP A 318 1.22 -25.21 -19.26
C TRP A 318 1.47 -25.65 -17.80
N LYS A 319 2.53 -26.37 -17.55
CA LYS A 319 2.91 -26.82 -16.21
C LYS A 319 3.12 -25.66 -15.23
N CYS A 320 3.75 -24.57 -15.68
CA CYS A 320 4.05 -23.41 -14.82
C CYS A 320 2.84 -22.51 -14.59
N LEU A 321 1.98 -22.30 -15.58
CA LEU A 321 0.99 -21.22 -15.57
C LEU A 321 -0.46 -21.70 -15.40
N TRP A 322 -0.81 -22.91 -15.87
CA TRP A 322 -2.20 -23.43 -15.88
C TRP A 322 -2.85 -23.42 -14.50
N ILE A 323 -2.18 -23.93 -13.49
CA ILE A 323 -2.72 -23.98 -12.11
C ILE A 323 -3.08 -22.59 -11.57
N LEU A 324 -2.36 -21.58 -12.05
CA LEU A 324 -2.49 -20.21 -11.57
C LEU A 324 -3.54 -19.40 -12.34
N SER A 325 -3.72 -19.64 -13.63
CA SER A 325 -4.70 -18.95 -14.48
C SER A 325 -5.11 -19.79 -15.69
N PRO A 326 -5.99 -20.79 -15.52
CA PRO A 326 -6.47 -21.60 -16.65
C PRO A 326 -7.16 -20.75 -17.73
N GLY A 327 -7.90 -19.71 -17.35
CA GLY A 327 -8.57 -18.82 -18.30
C GLY A 327 -7.63 -18.10 -19.28
N MET A 328 -6.33 -18.00 -18.98
CA MET A 328 -5.35 -17.43 -19.90
C MET A 328 -5.19 -18.29 -21.15
N PHE A 329 -5.17 -19.63 -21.00
CA PHE A 329 -5.03 -20.58 -22.09
C PHE A 329 -6.35 -20.85 -22.83
N GLU A 330 -7.49 -20.52 -22.23
CA GLU A 330 -8.79 -20.60 -22.89
C GLU A 330 -9.06 -19.40 -23.81
N LEU A 331 -8.42 -18.24 -23.53
CA LEU A 331 -8.68 -16.99 -24.20
C LEU A 331 -7.59 -16.57 -25.19
N TYR A 332 -6.37 -17.06 -25.04
CA TYR A 332 -5.21 -16.62 -25.84
C TYR A 332 -4.41 -17.82 -26.33
N ASP A 333 -3.82 -17.64 -27.53
CA ASP A 333 -2.94 -18.63 -28.12
C ASP A 333 -1.66 -18.81 -27.29
N ILE A 334 -1.12 -20.04 -27.25
CA ILE A 334 0.09 -20.36 -26.49
C ILE A 334 1.29 -19.56 -26.96
N ASP A 335 1.39 -19.28 -28.27
CA ASP A 335 2.47 -18.49 -28.85
C ASP A 335 2.43 -17.03 -28.37
N GLU A 336 1.23 -16.46 -28.25
CA GLU A 336 1.04 -15.14 -27.68
C GLU A 336 1.43 -15.11 -26.21
N ILE A 337 1.09 -16.15 -25.46
CA ILE A 337 1.45 -16.30 -24.05
C ILE A 337 2.97 -16.40 -23.93
N MET A 338 3.62 -17.28 -24.69
CA MET A 338 5.09 -17.43 -24.69
C MET A 338 5.80 -16.12 -25.05
N ALA A 339 5.28 -15.41 -26.07
CA ALA A 339 5.82 -14.11 -26.49
C ALA A 339 5.74 -13.04 -25.39
N LYS A 340 4.73 -13.06 -24.50
CA LYS A 340 4.62 -12.16 -23.35
C LYS A 340 5.72 -12.35 -22.32
N TYR A 341 6.29 -13.53 -22.27
CA TYR A 341 7.41 -13.87 -21.41
C TYR A 341 8.76 -13.87 -22.12
N ASP A 342 8.79 -13.39 -23.36
CA ASP A 342 9.99 -13.42 -24.22
C ASP A 342 10.59 -14.82 -24.35
N PHE A 343 9.73 -15.83 -24.41
CA PHE A 343 10.07 -17.25 -24.49
C PHE A 343 11.02 -17.74 -23.37
N THR A 344 10.99 -17.07 -22.22
CA THR A 344 11.86 -17.44 -21.09
C THR A 344 11.56 -18.83 -20.55
N THR A 345 12.60 -19.53 -20.13
CA THR A 345 12.50 -20.80 -19.41
C THR A 345 12.79 -20.66 -17.91
N ASP A 346 13.01 -19.43 -17.43
CA ASP A 346 13.27 -19.16 -16.02
C ASP A 346 12.02 -19.40 -15.17
N ALA A 347 12.03 -20.50 -14.40
CA ALA A 347 10.94 -20.86 -13.49
C ALA A 347 10.65 -19.75 -12.46
N THR A 348 11.62 -18.92 -12.09
CA THR A 348 11.39 -17.81 -11.15
C THR A 348 10.54 -16.70 -11.74
N ILE A 349 10.55 -16.56 -13.07
CA ILE A 349 9.72 -15.63 -13.83
C ILE A 349 8.33 -16.22 -14.07
N LEU A 350 8.26 -17.47 -14.56
CA LEU A 350 7.00 -18.13 -14.94
C LEU A 350 6.12 -18.45 -13.72
N LEU A 351 6.68 -18.97 -12.63
CA LEU A 351 5.96 -19.29 -11.41
C LEU A 351 5.64 -18.06 -10.53
N ASN A 352 6.02 -16.86 -10.99
CA ASN A 352 5.69 -15.63 -10.29
C ASN A 352 4.26 -15.17 -10.63
N THR A 353 3.35 -15.33 -9.67
CA THR A 353 1.95 -14.93 -9.83
C THR A 353 1.74 -13.48 -10.26
N ARG A 354 2.65 -12.57 -9.92
CA ARG A 354 2.59 -11.15 -10.35
C ARG A 354 2.88 -10.99 -11.82
N ASN A 355 3.87 -11.73 -12.33
CA ASN A 355 4.20 -11.73 -13.75
C ASN A 355 3.04 -12.33 -14.55
N LEU A 356 2.47 -13.43 -14.09
CA LEU A 356 1.29 -14.06 -14.68
C LEU A 356 0.12 -13.06 -14.80
N LYS A 357 -0.26 -12.45 -13.68
CA LYS A 357 -1.35 -11.48 -13.66
C LYS A 357 -1.10 -10.29 -14.60
N LYS A 358 0.15 -9.82 -14.66
CA LYS A 358 0.55 -8.75 -15.57
C LYS A 358 0.52 -9.19 -17.03
N ALA A 359 0.97 -10.41 -17.35
CA ALA A 359 0.92 -10.97 -18.69
C ALA A 359 -0.52 -11.10 -19.19
N PHE A 360 -1.42 -11.64 -18.37
CA PHE A 360 -2.85 -11.75 -18.70
C PHE A 360 -3.46 -10.38 -19.05
N VAL A 361 -3.30 -9.40 -18.16
CA VAL A 361 -3.85 -8.06 -18.38
C VAL A 361 -3.18 -7.35 -19.55
N SER A 362 -1.89 -7.62 -19.80
CA SER A 362 -1.18 -7.10 -20.98
C SER A 362 -1.70 -7.71 -22.29
N LEU A 363 -2.10 -8.98 -22.31
CA LEU A 363 -2.75 -9.58 -23.48
C LEU A 363 -4.12 -8.93 -23.74
N MET A 364 -4.94 -8.72 -22.69
CA MET A 364 -6.20 -7.94 -22.82
C MET A 364 -5.97 -6.56 -23.42
N TRP A 365 -4.91 -5.88 -22.96
CA TRP A 365 -4.54 -4.55 -23.44
C TRP A 365 -4.14 -4.53 -24.92
N ASP A 366 -3.37 -5.50 -25.37
CA ASP A 366 -2.92 -5.57 -26.77
C ASP A 366 -4.09 -5.74 -27.72
N HIS A 367 -5.08 -6.56 -27.34
CA HIS A 367 -6.31 -6.80 -28.11
C HIS A 367 -7.35 -5.66 -27.97
N SER A 368 -7.06 -4.62 -27.18
CA SER A 368 -7.99 -3.52 -26.96
C SER A 368 -7.88 -2.42 -28.03
N ASP A 369 -9.00 -1.76 -28.31
CA ASP A 369 -9.05 -0.60 -29.20
C ASP A 369 -8.43 0.68 -28.55
N THR A 370 -8.25 1.72 -29.36
CA THR A 370 -7.61 2.98 -28.95
C THR A 370 -8.39 3.69 -27.83
N LEU A 371 -9.74 3.67 -27.84
CA LEU A 371 -10.55 4.30 -26.82
C LEU A 371 -10.45 3.55 -25.49
N THR A 372 -10.42 2.22 -25.53
CA THR A 372 -10.16 1.39 -24.37
C THR A 372 -8.77 1.65 -23.80
N LYS A 373 -7.74 1.83 -24.63
CA LYS A 373 -6.40 2.22 -24.17
C LYS A 373 -6.37 3.63 -23.57
N LEU A 374 -7.24 4.55 -24.00
CA LEU A 374 -7.35 5.87 -23.37
C LEU A 374 -8.01 5.84 -22.01
N PHE A 375 -9.09 5.05 -21.83
CA PHE A 375 -9.94 5.10 -20.65
C PHE A 375 -9.92 3.84 -19.79
N GLY A 376 -9.24 2.78 -20.22
CA GLY A 376 -8.99 1.56 -19.47
C GLY A 376 -9.81 0.35 -19.91
N ILE A 377 -9.29 -0.83 -19.57
CA ILE A 377 -9.89 -2.13 -19.85
C ILE A 377 -10.85 -2.57 -18.73
N ASP A 378 -11.68 -3.57 -19.02
CA ASP A 378 -12.61 -4.18 -18.07
C ASP A 378 -11.86 -4.99 -16.99
N CYS A 379 -11.82 -4.51 -15.76
CA CYS A 379 -11.22 -5.23 -14.64
C CYS A 379 -12.13 -6.38 -14.15
N SER A 380 -13.44 -6.30 -14.40
CA SER A 380 -14.36 -7.38 -14.06
C SER A 380 -14.11 -8.61 -14.94
N PHE A 381 -13.83 -8.41 -16.22
CA PHE A 381 -13.42 -9.51 -17.11
C PHE A 381 -12.12 -10.20 -16.62
N ALA A 382 -11.09 -9.42 -16.26
CA ALA A 382 -9.86 -9.97 -15.71
C ALA A 382 -10.12 -10.79 -14.44
N TRP A 383 -11.05 -10.36 -13.58
CA TRP A 383 -11.41 -11.07 -12.36
C TRP A 383 -12.23 -12.33 -12.61
N TYR A 384 -13.28 -12.26 -13.43
CA TYR A 384 -14.19 -13.37 -13.62
C TYR A 384 -13.60 -14.45 -14.53
N GLN A 385 -12.94 -14.07 -15.63
CA GLN A 385 -12.35 -15.00 -16.58
C GLN A 385 -10.95 -15.46 -16.18
N GLY A 386 -10.05 -14.53 -15.79
CA GLY A 386 -8.66 -14.84 -15.45
C GLY A 386 -8.39 -15.15 -13.99
N LYS A 387 -9.35 -14.88 -13.08
CA LYS A 387 -9.11 -14.84 -11.62
C LYS A 387 -7.96 -13.90 -11.23
N VAL A 388 -7.77 -12.85 -12.02
CA VAL A 388 -6.64 -11.92 -11.93
C VAL A 388 -7.07 -10.61 -11.27
N ASP A 389 -6.43 -10.27 -10.13
CA ASP A 389 -6.35 -8.90 -9.61
C ASP A 389 -4.88 -8.51 -9.57
N LEU A 390 -4.51 -7.46 -10.30
CA LEU A 390 -3.13 -7.00 -10.38
C LEU A 390 -2.59 -6.62 -9.00
N GLU A 391 -1.44 -7.18 -8.63
CA GLU A 391 -0.81 -6.89 -7.34
C GLU A 391 0.02 -5.61 -7.32
N ASN A 392 0.32 -5.03 -8.49
CA ASN A 392 1.01 -3.76 -8.64
C ASN A 392 -0.01 -2.65 -8.88
N ASP A 393 -0.12 -1.69 -7.95
CA ASP A 393 -1.10 -0.60 -8.06
C ASP A 393 -0.88 0.29 -9.28
N TRP A 394 0.38 0.59 -9.64
CA TRP A 394 0.67 1.45 -10.79
C TRP A 394 0.28 0.78 -12.10
N SER A 395 0.60 -0.51 -12.26
CA SER A 395 0.17 -1.29 -13.42
C SER A 395 -1.35 -1.41 -13.48
N ALA A 396 -2.00 -1.61 -12.34
CA ALA A 396 -3.45 -1.69 -12.29
C ALA A 396 -4.12 -0.37 -12.69
N ILE A 397 -3.62 0.77 -12.20
CA ILE A 397 -4.16 2.07 -12.61
C ILE A 397 -3.90 2.32 -14.09
N PHE A 398 -2.71 1.92 -14.61
CA PHE A 398 -2.39 2.06 -16.02
C PHE A 398 -3.33 1.27 -16.92
N TYR A 399 -3.50 -0.01 -16.66
CA TYR A 399 -4.34 -0.85 -17.51
C TYR A 399 -5.83 -0.60 -17.31
N TYR A 400 -6.30 -0.56 -16.06
CA TYR A 400 -7.73 -0.45 -15.77
C TYR A 400 -8.32 0.94 -15.96
N TYR A 401 -7.52 2.02 -15.92
CA TYR A 401 -8.00 3.39 -16.14
C TYR A 401 -7.38 4.06 -17.37
N GLY A 402 -6.55 3.34 -18.11
CA GLY A 402 -5.93 3.80 -19.35
C GLY A 402 -4.97 4.97 -19.16
N TYR A 403 -4.56 5.53 -20.27
CA TYR A 403 -3.63 6.68 -20.28
C TYR A 403 -4.17 7.89 -19.52
N VAL A 404 -5.45 8.19 -19.66
CA VAL A 404 -6.08 9.37 -19.05
C VAL A 404 -6.13 9.21 -17.53
N GLY A 405 -6.63 8.08 -17.02
CA GLY A 405 -6.68 7.83 -15.59
C GLY A 405 -5.31 7.72 -14.95
N PHE A 406 -4.36 7.06 -15.61
CA PHE A 406 -2.98 6.96 -15.15
C PHE A 406 -2.29 8.33 -15.07
N ALA A 407 -2.41 9.16 -16.13
CA ALA A 407 -1.83 10.50 -16.14
C ALA A 407 -2.43 11.39 -15.03
N ALA A 408 -3.75 11.33 -14.83
CA ALA A 408 -4.42 12.07 -13.76
C ALA A 408 -3.92 11.64 -12.37
N TYR A 409 -3.79 10.32 -12.15
CA TYR A 409 -3.34 9.78 -10.86
C TYR A 409 -1.87 10.09 -10.58
N VAL A 410 -0.99 9.89 -11.56
CA VAL A 410 0.44 10.24 -11.45
C VAL A 410 0.60 11.74 -11.26
N GLY A 411 -0.11 12.58 -12.02
CA GLY A 411 -0.10 14.03 -11.88
C GLY A 411 -0.52 14.48 -10.48
N PHE A 412 -1.55 13.83 -9.92
CA PHE A 412 -1.99 14.08 -8.55
C PHE A 412 -0.88 13.79 -7.53
N ILE A 413 -0.19 12.65 -7.62
CA ILE A 413 0.94 12.32 -6.72
C ILE A 413 2.12 13.26 -6.93
N LEU A 414 2.48 13.56 -8.20
CA LEU A 414 3.58 14.46 -8.54
C LEU A 414 3.36 15.89 -8.00
N TYR A 415 2.12 16.34 -7.87
CA TYR A 415 1.82 17.60 -7.22
C TYR A 415 2.36 17.65 -5.78
N PHE A 416 2.20 16.58 -4.99
CA PHE A 416 2.74 16.53 -3.62
C PHE A 416 4.26 16.43 -3.60
N VAL A 417 4.86 15.70 -4.54
CA VAL A 417 6.33 15.69 -4.73
C VAL A 417 6.84 17.10 -5.00
N PHE A 418 6.17 17.83 -5.89
CA PHE A 418 6.50 19.23 -6.18
C PHE A 418 6.41 20.10 -4.92
N LEU A 419 5.37 19.96 -4.11
CA LEU A 419 5.23 20.70 -2.85
C LEU A 419 6.40 20.43 -1.89
N ILE A 420 6.80 19.17 -1.73
CA ILE A 420 7.93 18.77 -0.89
C ILE A 420 9.23 19.43 -1.40
N LEU A 421 9.52 19.29 -2.70
CA LEU A 421 10.74 19.86 -3.30
C LEU A 421 10.76 21.38 -3.21
N ARG A 422 9.63 22.05 -3.47
CA ARG A 422 9.47 23.51 -3.30
C ARG A 422 9.75 23.93 -1.86
N ARG A 423 9.26 23.17 -0.87
CA ARG A 423 9.50 23.44 0.55
C ARG A 423 10.97 23.27 0.93
N LEU A 424 11.61 22.18 0.47
CA LEU A 424 13.03 21.92 0.69
C LEU A 424 13.90 23.04 0.08
N LYS A 425 13.60 23.46 -1.15
CA LYS A 425 14.33 24.54 -1.82
C LYS A 425 14.20 25.87 -1.08
N ARG A 426 13.00 26.21 -0.57
CA ARG A 426 12.74 27.50 0.08
C ARG A 426 13.35 27.60 1.47
N ASN A 427 13.25 26.55 2.27
CA ASN A 427 13.56 26.58 3.70
C ASN A 427 14.10 25.23 4.19
N PHE A 428 15.24 24.80 3.65
CA PHE A 428 15.82 23.48 3.97
C PHE A 428 15.95 23.22 5.47
N ARG A 429 16.58 24.16 6.22
CA ARG A 429 16.80 23.98 7.66
C ARG A 429 15.51 23.84 8.47
N THR A 430 14.48 24.62 8.16
CA THR A 430 13.19 24.54 8.87
C THR A 430 12.34 23.36 8.42
N ALA A 431 12.54 22.87 7.21
CA ALA A 431 11.89 21.66 6.72
C ALA A 431 12.49 20.39 7.32
N PHE A 432 13.74 20.44 7.79
CA PHE A 432 14.47 19.28 8.29
C PHE A 432 14.15 19.01 9.78
N THR A 433 12.99 18.38 10.01
CA THR A 433 12.47 18.02 11.35
C THR A 433 12.05 16.57 11.39
N ALA A 434 12.13 15.93 12.56
CA ALA A 434 11.65 14.56 12.73
C ALA A 434 10.16 14.39 12.36
N ASP A 435 9.36 15.45 12.56
CA ASP A 435 7.94 15.49 12.17
C ASP A 435 7.77 15.40 10.64
N ASN A 436 8.54 16.19 9.90
CA ASN A 436 8.51 16.14 8.43
C ASN A 436 9.13 14.84 7.92
N PHE A 437 10.14 14.33 8.62
CA PHE A 437 10.80 13.08 8.24
C PHE A 437 9.86 11.88 8.31
N VAL A 438 9.09 11.72 9.39
CA VAL A 438 8.15 10.58 9.50
C VAL A 438 7.10 10.63 8.42
N ILE A 439 6.57 11.81 8.08
CA ILE A 439 5.58 11.99 7.01
C ILE A 439 6.18 11.63 5.65
N LEU A 440 7.37 12.16 5.36
CA LEU A 440 8.08 11.87 4.11
C LEU A 440 8.46 10.39 4.00
N LEU A 441 8.94 9.80 5.10
CA LEU A 441 9.28 8.36 5.14
C LEU A 441 8.05 7.51 4.84
N CYS A 442 6.90 7.78 5.48
CA CYS A 442 5.65 7.07 5.20
C CYS A 442 5.20 7.28 3.76
N PHE A 443 5.30 8.48 3.21
CA PHE A 443 4.95 8.76 1.82
C PHE A 443 5.82 7.94 0.85
N VAL A 444 7.14 7.97 1.02
CA VAL A 444 8.09 7.23 0.17
C VAL A 444 7.87 5.72 0.29
N MET A 445 7.67 5.21 1.52
CA MET A 445 7.37 3.79 1.72
C MET A 445 6.07 3.37 1.03
N LEU A 446 4.98 4.16 1.16
CA LEU A 446 3.70 3.85 0.53
C LEU A 446 3.80 3.84 -1.00
N ILE A 447 4.45 4.84 -1.60
CA ILE A 447 4.65 4.91 -3.05
C ILE A 447 5.52 3.75 -3.54
N GLY A 448 6.56 3.39 -2.77
CA GLY A 448 7.40 2.22 -3.06
C GLY A 448 6.62 0.90 -2.93
N ILE A 449 5.81 0.74 -1.89
CA ILE A 449 4.97 -0.46 -1.71
C ILE A 449 3.94 -0.59 -2.83
N ALA A 450 3.36 0.50 -3.32
CA ALA A 450 2.44 0.50 -4.46
C ALA A 450 3.03 -0.12 -5.73
N GLN A 451 4.37 -0.11 -5.88
CA GLN A 451 5.07 -0.76 -6.99
C GLN A 451 5.08 -2.30 -6.86
N TYR A 452 4.98 -2.83 -5.64
CA TYR A 452 5.07 -4.28 -5.39
C TYR A 452 3.76 -4.91 -4.94
N SER A 453 2.82 -4.09 -4.45
CA SER A 453 1.59 -4.56 -3.84
C SER A 453 0.39 -3.75 -4.35
N GLY A 454 -0.69 -4.43 -4.73
CA GLY A 454 -1.97 -3.83 -5.09
C GLY A 454 -2.78 -3.32 -3.90
N ALA A 455 -2.13 -2.98 -2.78
CA ALA A 455 -2.80 -2.71 -1.53
C ALA A 455 -2.85 -1.23 -1.13
N VAL A 456 -2.11 -0.34 -1.80
CA VAL A 456 -1.94 1.04 -1.35
C VAL A 456 -2.96 1.99 -1.95
N LEU A 457 -3.10 1.98 -3.27
CA LEU A 457 -3.90 2.98 -3.99
C LEU A 457 -5.36 2.56 -4.15
N ARG A 458 -5.63 1.26 -4.20
CA ARG A 458 -6.94 0.68 -4.52
C ARG A 458 -7.65 0.02 -3.33
N ARG A 459 -7.00 -0.12 -2.19
CA ARG A 459 -7.58 -0.71 -0.98
C ARG A 459 -7.95 0.39 0.03
N PRO A 460 -9.25 0.63 0.31
CA PRO A 460 -9.71 1.75 1.15
C PRO A 460 -9.08 1.80 2.55
N ASN A 461 -8.72 0.66 3.14
CA ASN A 461 -8.08 0.61 4.45
C ASN A 461 -6.65 1.19 4.46
N VAL A 462 -5.88 1.03 3.38
CA VAL A 462 -4.53 1.60 3.25
C VAL A 462 -4.56 2.97 2.61
N SER A 463 -5.38 3.15 1.56
CA SER A 463 -5.48 4.40 0.81
C SER A 463 -5.97 5.57 1.68
N PHE A 464 -6.70 5.27 2.77
CA PHE A 464 -7.03 6.24 3.82
C PHE A 464 -5.77 6.85 4.45
N TYR A 465 -4.79 6.02 4.81
CA TYR A 465 -3.54 6.50 5.43
C TYR A 465 -2.69 7.30 4.44
N LEU A 466 -2.62 6.87 3.17
CA LEU A 466 -1.94 7.67 2.15
C LEU A 466 -2.62 9.03 1.97
N ALA A 467 -3.94 9.08 1.88
CA ALA A 467 -4.70 10.32 1.79
C ALA A 467 -4.43 11.26 2.99
N LEU A 468 -4.38 10.70 4.20
CA LEU A 468 -4.03 11.44 5.41
C LEU A 468 -2.61 12.01 5.36
N ILE A 469 -1.62 11.19 4.94
CA ILE A 469 -0.22 11.63 4.76
C ILE A 469 -0.12 12.77 3.74
N LEU A 470 -0.86 12.70 2.62
CA LEU A 470 -0.90 13.77 1.63
C LEU A 470 -1.49 15.06 2.21
N GLY A 471 -2.55 14.98 3.02
CA GLY A 471 -3.08 16.13 3.77
C GLY A 471 -2.05 16.74 4.74
N MET A 472 -1.29 15.89 5.45
CA MET A 472 -0.21 16.35 6.35
C MET A 472 0.95 17.00 5.57
N ILE A 473 1.32 16.46 4.40
CA ILE A 473 2.33 17.09 3.52
C ILE A 473 1.87 18.48 3.10
N PHE A 474 0.64 18.63 2.65
CA PHE A 474 0.09 19.92 2.25
C PHE A 474 0.13 20.94 3.39
N PHE A 475 -0.32 20.56 4.57
CA PHE A 475 -0.25 21.42 5.76
C PHE A 475 1.18 21.87 6.05
N GLN A 476 2.14 20.95 6.00
CA GLN A 476 3.55 21.26 6.29
C GLN A 476 4.19 22.18 5.23
N THR A 477 3.70 22.18 4.00
CA THR A 477 4.28 22.96 2.90
C THR A 477 3.67 24.34 2.72
N GLU A 478 2.35 24.49 2.94
CA GLU A 478 1.60 25.72 2.61
C GLU A 478 1.27 26.59 3.81
N VAL A 479 1.26 26.07 5.05
CA VAL A 479 0.95 26.87 6.24
C VAL A 479 2.13 27.73 6.67
N SER A 480 1.87 28.99 7.06
CA SER A 480 2.88 30.00 7.44
C SER A 480 3.81 29.55 8.56
N PRO A 481 5.11 29.93 8.53
CA PRO A 481 6.07 29.65 9.60
C PRO A 481 5.69 30.17 10.98
N ILE A 482 4.89 31.26 11.06
CA ILE A 482 4.52 31.92 12.31
C ILE A 482 3.67 31.03 13.20
N ASP A 483 2.75 30.27 12.63
CA ASP A 483 1.89 29.35 13.40
C ASP A 483 2.63 28.10 13.92
N ARG A 484 3.87 27.87 13.48
CA ARG A 484 4.68 26.68 13.80
C ARG A 484 5.56 26.83 15.02
N VAL A 485 6.01 28.06 15.34
CA VAL A 485 6.99 28.30 16.41
C VAL A 485 6.34 28.20 17.80
N ASN A 486 5.07 28.55 17.92
CA ASN A 486 4.37 28.63 19.21
C ASN A 486 3.75 27.30 19.69
N SER A 487 3.80 26.22 18.89
CA SER A 487 3.03 24.98 19.17
C SER A 487 3.79 23.86 19.87
N TRP A 488 5.10 23.99 20.14
CA TRP A 488 5.94 22.89 20.62
C TRP A 488 6.63 23.13 21.97
N ARG A 489 6.20 24.14 22.72
CA ARG A 489 6.63 24.31 24.12
C ARG A 489 5.55 23.70 25.04
N GLY A 490 5.76 22.47 25.43
CA GLY A 490 5.07 21.86 26.55
C GLY A 490 3.80 21.11 26.15
N GLU A 491 3.71 19.93 26.66
CA GLU A 491 2.62 18.95 26.78
C GLU A 491 2.76 17.70 25.87
N TRP A 492 3.90 17.04 26.00
CA TRP A 492 3.93 15.58 25.88
C TRP A 492 3.92 15.01 27.30
N ILE A 493 2.82 14.37 27.70
CA ILE A 493 2.62 13.70 28.99
C ILE A 493 3.69 12.66 29.28
#